data_aba0401d68f2503d809147925c88698a
#
_entry.id   aba0401d68f2503d809147925c88698a
#
_cell.length_a   1.000
_cell.length_b   1.000
_cell.length_c   1.000
_cell.angle_alpha   90.00
_cell.angle_beta   90.00
_cell.angle_gamma   90.00
#
_symmetry.space_group_name_H-M   'P 1'
#
loop_
_entity.id
_entity.type
_entity.pdbx_description
1 polymer ?
#
loop_
_entity_poly.entity_id
_entity_poly.type
_entity_poly.pdbx_seq_one_letter_code
_entity_poly.pdbx_strand_id
1 'polypeptide(L)'
;EEYGEETLNILRTNPTKVAKEIRGITLARAIDIQEKMLENKNIEHLMVQIEAIVGGLGLRKSLPAEIIKRWKSKSLDALKQNPYVLCKLDNVGFLTADRIAMERLKIPLESFNRKVAAIEYVMKENENNGNVWIEANDLVNRSAQLTECDCKQAIVDISKEYLEIDSKRYIANKKAANDERYIAEKLKRMLL
;
A
#
# COMPACT_ATOMS: atom_id res chain seq x y z
N GLU A 1 -3.61 24.05 36.48
CA GLU A 1 -3.44 25.46 36.92
C GLU A 1 -2.00 25.77 37.33
N GLU A 2 -1.18 24.81 37.80
CA GLU A 2 0.18 25.06 38.32
C GLU A 2 1.17 25.58 37.25
N TYR A 3 1.04 25.22 36.02
CA TYR A 3 1.94 25.65 34.93
C TYR A 3 1.25 26.49 33.83
N GLY A 4 -0.07 26.72 33.92
CA GLY A 4 -0.83 27.48 32.94
C GLY A 4 -0.58 26.99 31.48
N GLU A 5 -0.24 27.91 30.60
CA GLU A 5 0.03 27.63 29.18
C GLU A 5 1.30 26.79 28.93
N GLU A 6 2.22 26.72 29.88
CA GLU A 6 3.45 25.95 29.78
C GLU A 6 3.28 24.46 30.11
N THR A 7 2.11 24.04 30.60
CA THR A 7 1.83 22.65 31.03
C THR A 7 2.26 21.61 30.01
N LEU A 8 1.86 21.80 28.74
CA LEU A 8 2.18 20.86 27.65
C LEU A 8 3.68 20.81 27.35
N ASN A 9 4.36 21.95 27.41
CA ASN A 9 5.79 22.02 27.17
C ASN A 9 6.59 21.30 28.26
N ILE A 10 6.21 21.51 29.52
CA ILE A 10 6.85 20.86 30.68
C ILE A 10 6.61 19.36 30.67
N LEU A 11 5.38 18.91 30.39
CA LEU A 11 5.08 17.48 30.23
C LEU A 11 5.95 16.82 29.12
N ARG A 12 6.15 17.51 28.03
CA ARG A 12 6.95 17.01 26.92
C ARG A 12 8.45 16.96 27.23
N THR A 13 8.97 17.94 27.97
CA THR A 13 10.42 18.10 28.20
C THR A 13 10.91 17.51 29.49
N ASN A 14 10.06 17.50 30.54
CA ASN A 14 10.45 17.07 31.88
C ASN A 14 9.30 16.38 32.64
N PRO A 15 8.94 15.13 32.30
CA PRO A 15 7.89 14.37 32.96
C PRO A 15 8.19 14.11 34.46
N THR A 16 9.48 14.05 34.81
CA THR A 16 9.90 13.87 36.21
C THR A 16 9.51 15.07 37.09
N LYS A 17 9.59 16.30 36.55
CA LYS A 17 9.16 17.50 37.22
C LYS A 17 7.66 17.47 37.50
N VAL A 18 6.87 17.10 36.49
CA VAL A 18 5.41 16.97 36.59
C VAL A 18 5.01 15.96 37.67
N ALA A 19 5.66 14.79 37.71
CA ALA A 19 5.39 13.76 38.71
C ALA A 19 5.73 14.20 40.16
N LYS A 20 6.70 15.11 40.34
CA LYS A 20 7.09 15.64 41.63
C LYS A 20 6.18 16.76 42.11
N GLU A 21 5.74 17.63 41.23
CA GLU A 21 5.04 18.87 41.56
C GLU A 21 3.50 18.72 41.50
N ILE A 22 2.98 17.81 40.69
CA ILE A 22 1.53 17.61 40.54
C ILE A 22 1.06 16.40 41.34
N ARG A 23 0.28 16.67 42.39
CA ARG A 23 -0.31 15.63 43.21
C ARG A 23 -1.25 14.72 42.40
N GLY A 24 -1.03 13.41 42.50
CA GLY A 24 -1.86 12.42 41.85
C GLY A 24 -1.35 11.97 40.48
N ILE A 25 -0.24 12.54 39.98
CA ILE A 25 0.44 12.06 38.77
C ILE A 25 1.70 11.28 39.19
N THR A 26 1.70 9.99 38.91
CA THR A 26 2.89 9.13 39.06
C THR A 26 3.89 9.38 37.93
N LEU A 27 5.16 9.07 38.18
CA LEU A 27 6.20 9.16 37.13
C LEU A 27 5.86 8.31 35.90
N ALA A 28 5.36 7.09 36.12
CA ALA A 28 4.94 6.21 35.03
C ALA A 28 3.85 6.84 34.17
N ARG A 29 2.87 7.51 34.80
CA ARG A 29 1.78 8.18 34.05
C ARG A 29 2.28 9.44 33.32
N ALA A 30 3.20 10.19 33.90
CA ALA A 30 3.79 11.35 33.24
C ALA A 30 4.63 10.95 32.02
N ILE A 31 5.36 9.83 32.09
CA ILE A 31 6.11 9.25 30.96
C ILE A 31 5.15 8.75 29.87
N ASP A 32 4.09 8.01 30.23
CA ASP A 32 3.07 7.53 29.24
C ASP A 32 2.41 8.70 28.49
N ILE A 33 2.10 9.80 29.20
CA ILE A 33 1.57 11.00 28.56
C ILE A 33 2.61 11.63 27.61
N GLN A 34 3.88 11.74 28.04
CA GLN A 34 4.96 12.28 27.22
C GLN A 34 5.13 11.47 25.94
N GLU A 35 5.17 10.14 26.02
CA GLU A 35 5.31 9.24 24.89
C GLU A 35 4.16 9.43 23.86
N LYS A 36 2.92 9.48 24.36
CA LYS A 36 1.74 9.74 23.53
C LYS A 36 1.77 11.11 22.85
N MET A 37 2.25 12.13 23.55
CA MET A 37 2.39 13.48 22.97
C MET A 37 3.44 13.50 21.85
N LEU A 38 4.56 12.80 22.04
CA LEU A 38 5.61 12.67 21.01
C LEU A 38 5.12 11.87 19.81
N GLU A 39 4.40 10.76 20.06
CA GLU A 39 3.80 9.94 19.00
C GLU A 39 2.79 10.75 18.18
N ASN A 40 1.89 11.49 18.81
CA ASN A 40 0.91 12.34 18.13
C ASN A 40 1.59 13.41 17.26
N LYS A 41 2.63 14.08 17.78
CA LYS A 41 3.39 15.07 17.01
C LYS A 41 4.07 14.45 15.79
N ASN A 42 4.62 13.25 15.93
CA ASN A 42 5.21 12.52 14.83
C ASN A 42 4.16 12.14 13.77
N ILE A 43 2.96 11.74 14.21
CA ILE A 43 1.83 11.44 13.31
C ILE A 43 1.37 12.70 12.57
N GLU A 44 1.24 13.84 13.25
CA GLU A 44 0.87 15.11 12.61
C GLU A 44 1.89 15.52 11.54
N HIS A 45 3.17 15.44 11.86
CA HIS A 45 4.23 15.74 10.88
C HIS A 45 4.20 14.80 9.68
N LEU A 46 4.00 13.50 9.94
CA LEU A 46 3.86 12.49 8.89
C LEU A 46 2.62 12.74 8.03
N MET A 47 1.50 13.16 8.64
CA MET A 47 0.27 13.52 7.93
C MET A 47 0.53 14.63 6.92
N VAL A 48 1.17 15.72 7.33
CA VAL A 48 1.51 16.85 6.46
C VAL A 48 2.38 16.40 5.28
N GLN A 49 3.38 15.56 5.54
CA GLN A 49 4.26 15.04 4.48
C GLN A 49 3.52 14.15 3.49
N ILE A 50 2.63 13.28 3.97
CA ILE A 50 1.83 12.40 3.11
C ILE A 50 0.80 13.21 2.34
N GLU A 51 0.14 14.19 2.95
CA GLU A 51 -0.78 15.11 2.26
C GLU A 51 -0.10 15.88 1.14
N ALA A 52 1.15 16.29 1.33
CA ALA A 52 1.94 16.93 0.27
C ALA A 52 2.17 16.00 -0.94
N ILE A 53 2.27 14.68 -0.71
CA ILE A 53 2.45 13.69 -1.78
C ILE A 53 1.13 13.35 -2.47
N VAL A 54 0.07 13.07 -1.70
CA VAL A 54 -1.19 12.55 -2.27
C VAL A 54 -2.28 13.61 -2.44
N GLY A 55 -2.12 14.79 -1.86
CA GLY A 55 -3.10 15.86 -1.90
C GLY A 55 -3.21 16.56 -3.26
N GLY A 56 -4.34 17.20 -3.53
CA GLY A 56 -4.55 18.00 -4.72
C GLY A 56 -4.74 17.23 -6.04
N LEU A 57 -4.77 15.89 -5.98
CA LEU A 57 -4.98 15.02 -7.15
C LEU A 57 -6.44 14.55 -7.32
N GLY A 58 -7.39 15.22 -6.67
CA GLY A 58 -8.79 14.79 -6.68
C GLY A 58 -9.06 13.46 -5.97
N LEU A 59 -8.15 13.04 -5.09
CA LEU A 59 -8.27 11.82 -4.32
C LEU A 59 -9.09 12.05 -3.04
N ARG A 60 -9.59 10.98 -2.45
CA ARG A 60 -10.37 11.06 -1.21
C ARG A 60 -9.53 11.64 -0.06
N LYS A 61 -10.15 12.53 0.72
CA LYS A 61 -9.48 13.22 1.85
C LYS A 61 -9.02 12.27 2.96
N SER A 62 -9.60 11.07 3.06
CA SER A 62 -9.22 10.04 4.04
C SER A 62 -7.92 9.29 3.69
N LEU A 63 -7.44 9.39 2.44
CA LEU A 63 -6.31 8.60 1.96
C LEU A 63 -5.03 8.78 2.81
N PRO A 64 -4.61 9.98 3.22
CA PRO A 64 -3.44 10.15 4.10
C PRO A 64 -3.57 9.39 5.41
N ALA A 65 -4.73 9.46 6.06
CA ALA A 65 -4.99 8.76 7.31
C ALA A 65 -4.97 7.23 7.15
N GLU A 66 -5.50 6.71 6.04
CA GLU A 66 -5.47 5.29 5.71
C GLU A 66 -4.04 4.78 5.47
N ILE A 67 -3.21 5.58 4.79
CA ILE A 67 -1.80 5.30 4.58
C ILE A 67 -1.08 5.19 5.93
N ILE A 68 -1.27 6.15 6.83
CA ILE A 68 -0.66 6.14 8.16
C ILE A 68 -1.18 4.96 8.99
N LYS A 69 -2.48 4.69 8.94
CA LYS A 69 -3.07 3.53 9.64
C LYS A 69 -2.43 2.21 9.20
N ARG A 70 -2.13 2.07 7.90
CA ARG A 70 -1.59 0.84 7.30
C ARG A 70 -0.10 0.64 7.58
N TRP A 71 0.72 1.68 7.41
CA TRP A 71 2.19 1.58 7.47
C TRP A 71 2.81 2.30 8.66
N LYS A 72 2.03 3.04 9.45
CA LYS A 72 2.46 3.76 10.65
C LYS A 72 3.66 4.68 10.35
N SER A 73 4.70 4.64 11.17
CA SER A 73 5.93 5.44 10.99
C SER A 73 6.68 5.16 9.69
N LYS A 74 6.45 4.00 9.05
CA LYS A 74 7.07 3.61 7.78
C LYS A 74 6.31 4.11 6.54
N SER A 75 5.22 4.85 6.71
CA SER A 75 4.34 5.28 5.61
C SER A 75 5.08 6.06 4.53
N LEU A 76 5.92 7.02 4.92
CA LEU A 76 6.66 7.85 3.98
C LEU A 76 7.72 7.05 3.23
N ASP A 77 8.44 6.18 3.92
CA ASP A 77 9.47 5.33 3.33
C ASP A 77 8.84 4.33 2.34
N ALA A 78 7.70 3.73 2.73
CA ALA A 78 6.96 2.82 1.86
C ALA A 78 6.53 3.50 0.55
N LEU A 79 6.00 4.73 0.63
CA LEU A 79 5.62 5.50 -0.55
C LEU A 79 6.80 5.88 -1.43
N LYS A 80 7.92 6.29 -0.83
CA LYS A 80 9.13 6.69 -1.57
C LYS A 80 9.82 5.51 -2.24
N GLN A 81 9.85 4.35 -1.59
CA GLN A 81 10.46 3.13 -2.13
C GLN A 81 9.59 2.49 -3.21
N ASN A 82 8.30 2.40 -2.98
CA ASN A 82 7.36 1.80 -3.93
C ASN A 82 5.95 2.41 -3.77
N PRO A 83 5.60 3.46 -4.51
CA PRO A 83 4.28 4.09 -4.42
C PRO A 83 3.13 3.16 -4.79
N TYR A 84 3.40 2.10 -5.53
CA TYR A 84 2.37 1.12 -5.94
C TYR A 84 1.89 0.23 -4.78
N VAL A 85 2.52 0.31 -3.59
CA VAL A 85 1.93 -0.27 -2.37
C VAL A 85 0.55 0.32 -2.06
N LEU A 86 0.22 1.50 -2.59
CA LEU A 86 -1.10 2.12 -2.49
C LEU A 86 -2.21 1.27 -3.12
N CYS A 87 -1.89 0.44 -4.12
CA CYS A 87 -2.86 -0.51 -4.71
C CYS A 87 -3.36 -1.58 -3.72
N LYS A 88 -2.75 -1.67 -2.53
CA LYS A 88 -3.22 -2.51 -1.42
C LYS A 88 -4.32 -1.86 -0.57
N LEU A 89 -4.62 -0.59 -0.82
CA LEU A 89 -5.71 0.14 -0.18
C LEU A 89 -6.98 0.02 -1.03
N ASP A 90 -8.12 -0.03 -0.35
CA ASP A 90 -9.42 -0.10 -1.03
C ASP A 90 -9.64 1.12 -1.92
N ASN A 91 -10.18 0.88 -3.10
CA ASN A 91 -10.46 1.91 -4.11
C ASN A 91 -9.23 2.73 -4.58
N VAL A 92 -8.03 2.18 -4.45
CA VAL A 92 -6.81 2.72 -5.05
C VAL A 92 -6.29 1.72 -6.09
N GLY A 93 -6.59 1.97 -7.35
CA GLY A 93 -6.09 1.16 -8.47
C GLY A 93 -4.74 1.66 -8.99
N PHE A 94 -4.19 0.92 -9.98
CA PHE A 94 -2.93 1.26 -10.66
C PHE A 94 -2.90 2.70 -11.15
N LEU A 95 -3.94 3.16 -11.87
CA LEU A 95 -3.98 4.50 -12.46
C LEU A 95 -3.84 5.62 -11.41
N THR A 96 -4.44 5.43 -10.24
CA THR A 96 -4.33 6.38 -9.13
C THR A 96 -2.92 6.38 -8.53
N ALA A 97 -2.37 5.20 -8.26
CA ALA A 97 -1.03 5.05 -7.73
C ALA A 97 0.04 5.54 -8.72
N ASP A 98 -0.14 5.27 -10.01
CA ASP A 98 0.77 5.69 -11.08
C ASP A 98 0.80 7.21 -11.23
N ARG A 99 -0.35 7.87 -11.15
CA ARG A 99 -0.41 9.34 -11.15
C ARG A 99 0.37 9.95 -9.99
N ILE A 100 0.23 9.41 -8.77
CA ILE A 100 1.02 9.86 -7.61
C ILE A 100 2.52 9.60 -7.85
N ALA A 101 2.86 8.40 -8.32
CA ALA A 101 4.23 8.00 -8.59
C ALA A 101 4.91 8.92 -9.61
N MET A 102 4.23 9.22 -10.70
CA MET A 102 4.78 10.01 -11.80
C MET A 102 4.79 11.51 -11.50
N GLU A 103 3.67 12.07 -11.02
CA GLU A 103 3.53 13.50 -10.83
C GLU A 103 4.23 14.01 -9.57
N ARG A 104 4.19 13.25 -8.46
CA ARG A 104 4.69 13.69 -7.16
C ARG A 104 6.04 13.10 -6.79
N LEU A 105 6.22 11.82 -7.02
CA LEU A 105 7.44 11.11 -6.61
C LEU A 105 8.48 10.98 -7.73
N LYS A 106 8.11 11.38 -8.99
CA LYS A 106 9.00 11.36 -10.15
C LYS A 106 9.67 10.00 -10.37
N ILE A 107 8.91 8.94 -10.19
CA ILE A 107 9.38 7.57 -10.42
C ILE A 107 9.74 7.41 -11.91
N PRO A 108 10.85 6.75 -12.26
CA PRO A 108 11.21 6.52 -13.64
C PRO A 108 10.15 5.71 -14.40
N LEU A 109 9.90 6.06 -15.67
CA LEU A 109 8.92 5.39 -16.55
C LEU A 109 9.16 3.88 -16.60
N GLU A 110 10.42 3.46 -16.73
CA GLU A 110 10.84 2.05 -16.83
C GLU A 110 10.97 1.35 -15.46
N SER A 111 10.46 1.95 -14.38
CA SER A 111 10.55 1.36 -13.05
C SER A 111 9.95 -0.04 -13.01
N PHE A 112 10.70 -1.01 -12.46
CA PHE A 112 10.25 -2.39 -12.29
C PHE A 112 8.95 -2.47 -11.45
N ASN A 113 8.88 -1.71 -10.35
CA ASN A 113 7.67 -1.66 -9.51
C ASN A 113 6.44 -1.15 -10.28
N ARG A 114 6.65 -0.21 -11.23
CA ARG A 114 5.58 0.29 -12.11
C ARG A 114 5.06 -0.80 -13.02
N LYS A 115 5.95 -1.52 -13.69
CA LYS A 115 5.61 -2.64 -14.58
C LYS A 115 4.89 -3.76 -13.84
N VAL A 116 5.40 -4.15 -12.67
CA VAL A 116 4.76 -5.17 -11.82
C VAL A 116 3.35 -4.74 -11.41
N ALA A 117 3.17 -3.50 -10.96
CA ALA A 117 1.86 -3.01 -10.56
C ALA A 117 0.84 -2.97 -11.70
N ALA A 118 1.28 -2.62 -12.91
CA ALA A 118 0.42 -2.66 -14.11
C ALA A 118 0.01 -4.10 -14.46
N ILE A 119 0.95 -5.04 -14.40
CA ILE A 119 0.68 -6.47 -14.64
C ILE A 119 -0.32 -7.00 -13.61
N GLU A 120 -0.12 -6.72 -12.33
CA GLU A 120 -1.05 -7.14 -11.27
C GLU A 120 -2.44 -6.53 -11.43
N TYR A 121 -2.50 -5.28 -11.89
CA TYR A 121 -3.76 -4.60 -12.18
C TYR A 121 -4.52 -5.29 -13.33
N VAL A 122 -3.85 -5.58 -14.46
CA VAL A 122 -4.45 -6.28 -15.60
C VAL A 122 -4.93 -7.68 -15.22
N MET A 123 -4.14 -8.42 -14.42
CA MET A 123 -4.54 -9.74 -13.95
C MET A 123 -5.77 -9.65 -13.02
N LYS A 124 -5.83 -8.67 -12.15
CA LYS A 124 -6.96 -8.44 -11.25
C LYS A 124 -8.23 -8.05 -12.03
N GLU A 125 -8.11 -7.22 -13.06
CA GLU A 125 -9.24 -6.92 -13.95
C GLU A 125 -9.75 -8.17 -14.65
N ASN A 126 -8.85 -9.03 -15.12
CA ASN A 126 -9.20 -10.30 -15.74
C ASN A 126 -9.95 -11.22 -14.77
N GLU A 127 -9.50 -11.32 -13.52
CA GLU A 127 -10.16 -12.06 -12.44
C GLU A 127 -11.55 -11.47 -12.12
N ASN A 128 -11.68 -10.15 -12.05
CA ASN A 128 -12.97 -9.48 -11.82
C ASN A 128 -13.99 -9.73 -12.93
N ASN A 129 -13.50 -9.99 -14.16
CA ASN A 129 -14.33 -10.40 -15.31
C ASN A 129 -14.62 -11.91 -15.32
N GLY A 130 -14.28 -12.65 -14.29
CA GLY A 130 -14.57 -14.07 -14.13
C GLY A 130 -13.52 -15.01 -14.75
N ASN A 131 -12.37 -14.50 -15.18
CA ASN A 131 -11.33 -15.31 -15.82
C ASN A 131 -10.10 -15.44 -14.89
N VAL A 132 -9.76 -16.67 -14.51
CA VAL A 132 -8.56 -16.94 -13.72
C VAL A 132 -7.28 -16.79 -14.56
N TRP A 133 -7.33 -17.28 -15.80
CA TRP A 133 -6.21 -17.33 -16.72
C TRP A 133 -6.28 -16.22 -17.77
N ILE A 134 -5.14 -15.60 -18.07
CA ILE A 134 -4.97 -14.60 -19.14
C ILE A 134 -3.90 -15.08 -20.12
N GLU A 135 -4.12 -14.93 -21.43
CA GLU A 135 -3.09 -15.23 -22.43
C GLU A 135 -1.87 -14.31 -22.24
N ALA A 136 -0.67 -14.88 -22.28
CA ALA A 136 0.57 -14.15 -22.00
C ALA A 136 0.75 -12.92 -22.93
N ASN A 137 0.40 -13.05 -24.20
CA ASN A 137 0.48 -11.93 -25.15
C ASN A 137 -0.52 -10.82 -24.83
N ASP A 138 -1.74 -11.17 -24.41
CA ASP A 138 -2.74 -10.19 -23.98
C ASP A 138 -2.27 -9.44 -22.72
N LEU A 139 -1.74 -10.17 -21.74
CA LEU A 139 -1.16 -9.57 -20.52
C LEU A 139 -0.04 -8.60 -20.87
N VAL A 140 0.90 -8.99 -21.74
CA VAL A 140 2.00 -8.12 -22.20
C VAL A 140 1.45 -6.85 -22.85
N ASN A 141 0.53 -7.00 -23.80
CA ASN A 141 0.00 -5.89 -24.59
C ASN A 141 -0.77 -4.90 -23.69
N ARG A 142 -1.65 -5.39 -22.83
CA ARG A 142 -2.44 -4.55 -21.92
C ARG A 142 -1.56 -3.84 -20.88
N SER A 143 -0.56 -4.54 -20.33
CA SER A 143 0.39 -3.92 -19.40
C SER A 143 1.26 -2.87 -20.08
N ALA A 144 1.70 -3.12 -21.32
CA ALA A 144 2.45 -2.17 -22.12
C ALA A 144 1.62 -0.92 -22.49
N GLN A 145 0.34 -1.08 -22.79
CA GLN A 145 -0.57 0.05 -23.02
C GLN A 145 -0.73 0.95 -21.79
N LEU A 146 -0.79 0.36 -20.59
CA LEU A 146 -0.90 1.12 -19.34
C LEU A 146 0.36 1.88 -18.97
N THR A 147 1.52 1.31 -19.26
CA THR A 147 2.81 1.84 -18.84
C THR A 147 3.58 2.56 -19.95
N GLU A 148 3.17 2.39 -21.20
CA GLU A 148 3.94 2.80 -22.41
C GLU A 148 5.37 2.20 -22.45
N CYS A 149 5.56 1.03 -21.77
CA CYS A 149 6.85 0.37 -21.63
C CYS A 149 6.75 -1.13 -21.94
N ASP A 150 7.86 -1.76 -22.33
CA ASP A 150 7.93 -3.22 -22.46
C ASP A 150 7.89 -3.89 -21.06
N CYS A 151 6.86 -4.72 -20.85
CA CYS A 151 6.63 -5.44 -19.61
C CYS A 151 7.02 -6.93 -19.63
N LYS A 152 7.55 -7.44 -20.76
CA LYS A 152 7.83 -8.88 -20.94
C LYS A 152 8.73 -9.44 -19.85
N GLN A 153 9.87 -8.77 -19.58
CA GLN A 153 10.83 -9.24 -18.58
C GLN A 153 10.20 -9.22 -17.19
N ALA A 154 9.43 -8.19 -16.84
CA ALA A 154 8.77 -8.09 -15.56
C ALA A 154 7.76 -9.23 -15.33
N ILE A 155 7.07 -9.71 -16.39
CA ILE A 155 6.17 -10.86 -16.30
C ILE A 155 6.94 -12.14 -15.97
N VAL A 156 8.12 -12.33 -16.55
CA VAL A 156 8.98 -13.50 -16.29
C VAL A 156 9.50 -13.47 -14.85
N ASP A 157 9.85 -12.30 -14.34
CA ASP A 157 10.45 -12.12 -13.01
C ASP A 157 9.46 -12.28 -11.86
N ILE A 158 8.15 -12.16 -12.12
CA ILE A 158 7.13 -12.36 -11.08
C ILE A 158 6.75 -13.85 -10.99
N SER A 159 6.66 -14.36 -9.75
CA SER A 159 6.22 -15.74 -9.49
C SER A 159 4.72 -15.89 -9.76
N LYS A 160 4.38 -16.50 -10.89
CA LYS A 160 3.01 -16.79 -11.33
C LYS A 160 2.87 -18.27 -11.72
N GLU A 161 1.65 -18.73 -11.91
CA GLU A 161 1.35 -20.04 -12.47
C GLU A 161 1.24 -19.92 -14.00
N TYR A 162 1.71 -20.94 -14.69
CA TYR A 162 1.70 -21.02 -16.16
C TYR A 162 0.96 -22.26 -16.61
N LEU A 163 0.21 -22.11 -17.70
CA LEU A 163 -0.50 -23.19 -18.37
C LEU A 163 -0.29 -23.03 -19.87
N GLU A 164 -0.07 -24.14 -20.58
CA GLU A 164 0.03 -24.15 -22.03
C GLU A 164 -1.12 -24.98 -22.61
N ILE A 165 -1.90 -24.38 -23.50
CA ILE A 165 -3.02 -25.01 -24.22
C ILE A 165 -2.92 -24.58 -25.67
N ASP A 166 -2.95 -25.54 -26.62
CA ASP A 166 -2.92 -25.29 -28.06
C ASP A 166 -1.80 -24.33 -28.48
N SER A 167 -0.59 -24.54 -27.97
CA SER A 167 0.61 -23.71 -28.21
C SER A 167 0.48 -22.26 -27.74
N LYS A 168 -0.52 -21.93 -26.91
CA LYS A 168 -0.67 -20.66 -26.25
C LYS A 168 -0.32 -20.78 -24.79
N ARG A 169 0.41 -19.79 -24.28
CA ARG A 169 0.77 -19.70 -22.87
C ARG A 169 -0.22 -18.80 -22.12
N TYR A 170 -0.73 -19.32 -21.03
CA TYR A 170 -1.62 -18.62 -20.10
C TYR A 170 -0.93 -18.41 -18.75
N ILE A 171 -1.29 -17.33 -18.08
CA ILE A 171 -0.72 -16.90 -16.82
C ILE A 171 -1.85 -16.63 -15.84
N ALA A 172 -1.67 -17.05 -14.58
CA ALA A 172 -2.60 -16.79 -13.49
C ALA A 172 -1.89 -16.44 -12.19
N ASN A 173 -2.60 -15.77 -11.30
CA ASN A 173 -2.16 -15.66 -9.92
C ASN A 173 -2.19 -17.02 -9.25
N LYS A 174 -1.12 -17.35 -8.51
CA LYS A 174 -0.94 -18.65 -7.87
C LYS A 174 -2.11 -19.04 -6.96
N LYS A 175 -2.65 -18.08 -6.23
CA LYS A 175 -3.82 -18.31 -5.37
C LYS A 175 -5.04 -18.67 -6.20
N ALA A 176 -5.39 -17.87 -7.20
CA ALA A 176 -6.56 -18.09 -8.04
C ALA A 176 -6.48 -19.45 -8.80
N ALA A 177 -5.32 -19.79 -9.34
CA ALA A 177 -5.09 -21.08 -9.99
C ALA A 177 -5.25 -22.28 -9.02
N ASN A 178 -4.79 -22.13 -7.79
CA ASN A 178 -4.96 -23.18 -6.77
C ASN A 178 -6.43 -23.33 -6.34
N ASP A 179 -7.14 -22.22 -6.16
CA ASP A 179 -8.57 -22.23 -5.80
C ASP A 179 -9.39 -22.91 -6.91
N GLU A 180 -9.09 -22.64 -8.17
CA GLU A 180 -9.74 -23.30 -9.33
C GLU A 180 -9.46 -24.80 -9.35
N ARG A 181 -8.20 -25.23 -9.18
CA ARG A 181 -7.85 -26.68 -9.09
C ARG A 181 -8.60 -27.38 -7.95
N TYR A 182 -8.65 -26.74 -6.77
CA TYR A 182 -9.37 -27.26 -5.62
C TYR A 182 -10.86 -27.45 -5.93
N ILE A 183 -11.51 -26.48 -6.57
CA ILE A 183 -12.91 -26.57 -6.99
C ILE A 183 -13.11 -27.71 -7.98
N ALA A 184 -12.25 -27.79 -8.99
CA ALA A 184 -12.32 -28.86 -10.01
C ALA A 184 -12.18 -30.26 -9.39
N GLU A 185 -11.26 -30.45 -8.44
CA GLU A 185 -11.09 -31.71 -7.72
C GLU A 185 -12.31 -32.07 -6.88
N LYS A 186 -12.91 -31.10 -6.19
CA LYS A 186 -14.15 -31.31 -5.42
C LYS A 186 -15.31 -31.70 -6.31
N LEU A 187 -15.52 -31.02 -7.43
CA LEU A 187 -16.56 -31.37 -8.40
C LEU A 187 -16.37 -32.77 -8.95
N LYS A 188 -15.14 -33.15 -9.31
CA LYS A 188 -14.81 -34.50 -9.76
C LYS A 188 -15.23 -35.59 -8.76
N ARG A 189 -14.95 -35.35 -7.45
CA ARG A 189 -15.33 -36.31 -6.38
C ARG A 189 -16.84 -36.39 -6.14
N MET A 190 -17.59 -35.36 -6.51
CA MET A 190 -19.06 -35.35 -6.36
C MET A 190 -19.78 -36.03 -7.55
N LEU A 191 -19.10 -36.20 -8.68
CA LEU A 191 -19.63 -36.81 -9.89
C LEU A 191 -19.29 -38.30 -10.02
N LEU A 192 -18.43 -38.82 -9.14
CA LEU A 192 -18.07 -40.25 -8.99
C LEU A 192 -18.81 -40.88 -7.82
#